data_c6216232edaca174e3b6ed437bd2acb3
#
_entry.id   c6216232edaca174e3b6ed437bd2acb3
#
_cell.length_a   1.000
_cell.length_b   1.000
_cell.length_c   1.000
_cell.angle_alpha   90.00
_cell.angle_beta   90.00
_cell.angle_gamma   90.00
#
_symmetry.space_group_name_H-M   'P 1'
#
loop_
_entity.id
_entity.type
_entity.pdbx_description
1 polymer ?
#
loop_
_entity_poly.entity_id
_entity_poly.type
_entity_poly.pdbx_seq_one_letter_code
_entity_poly.pdbx_strand_id
1 'polypeptide(L)'
;MSRLLPLGTLMAVACVAVFVVSLSAVTAGLVPNDAVTLWASAMTAGEGQMPIGRILAAYPTIPFLATTLLQFVTPAGTPTPVLLTGVVLALLAGSLLTSFHRIGIAAIVAPLIVVLIVMHPAILRAAIAGPSEMIFTVFLFLLGCAVFRLRARTGAPEVMAVALALLGLTFSHPIGAAITCAAVPFLVLAIQPEQLSRTTLNLVLALLFPTAFCVAAFSYMSWIFPGSGWTFLVAPAEGVATWAAGFFTLFGHGLSGSLSIDAGLAIMAAILIGAPIVGFAIVSIWRQRPLLAPLLMFVATTVAAAVLAVTTGLFGDPAALAVMPPVLAAIVIIHMPPLRKRLEIVTALLALGWVGGVAGLAIADPSGAVNVAIALESHHVDAERSAAIDLGQASVGRDGILVDTLNAPAIVIGRGSARGLLSPSDETFTLGILFSRIDAPFVAVPDPDIGSGAQDRLNKAFPLLYRRGAAGYELIYDKAGWRLFRRTDAIPGQTAIRD
;
A
#
# COMPACT_ATOMS: atom_id res chain seq x y z
N MET A 1 12.03 32.10 19.25
CA MET A 1 10.79 31.32 19.26
C MET A 1 9.71 31.87 18.32
N SER A 2 9.47 33.16 18.21
CA SER A 2 8.38 33.74 17.40
C SER A 2 8.45 33.51 15.87
N ARG A 3 9.62 33.24 15.30
CA ARG A 3 9.80 32.96 13.85
C ARG A 3 9.67 31.48 13.46
N LEU A 4 9.60 30.55 14.43
CA LEU A 4 9.43 29.11 14.16
C LEU A 4 7.95 28.71 14.08
N LEU A 5 7.06 29.48 14.71
CA LEU A 5 5.62 29.23 14.69
C LEU A 5 5.04 29.19 13.25
N PRO A 6 5.32 30.16 12.33
CA PRO A 6 4.72 30.16 11.00
C PRO A 6 5.20 29.03 10.10
N LEU A 7 6.36 28.44 10.40
CA LEU A 7 6.97 27.37 9.58
C LEU A 7 6.55 25.98 10.05
N GLY A 8 6.32 25.79 11.35
CA GLY A 8 5.63 24.62 11.87
C GLY A 8 4.20 24.54 11.37
N THR A 9 3.52 25.71 11.27
CA THR A 9 2.17 25.77 10.69
C THR A 9 2.15 25.45 9.21
N LEU A 10 3.12 25.89 8.41
CA LEU A 10 3.21 25.54 6.99
C LEU A 10 3.34 24.02 6.78
N MET A 11 4.19 23.36 7.56
CA MET A 11 4.36 21.91 7.50
C MET A 11 3.07 21.19 7.94
N ALA A 12 2.42 21.65 9.01
CA ALA A 12 1.15 21.09 9.45
C ALA A 12 0.06 21.27 8.37
N VAL A 13 -0.02 22.45 7.73
CA VAL A 13 -0.94 22.71 6.62
C VAL A 13 -0.67 21.77 5.45
N ALA A 14 0.60 21.52 5.09
CA ALA A 14 0.94 20.58 4.03
C ALA A 14 0.49 19.14 4.37
N CYS A 15 0.73 18.68 5.60
CA CYS A 15 0.25 17.36 6.04
C CYS A 15 -1.28 17.28 6.03
N VAL A 16 -1.97 18.33 6.48
CA VAL A 16 -3.43 18.41 6.44
C VAL A 16 -3.93 18.42 4.99
N ALA A 17 -3.28 19.14 4.07
CA ALA A 17 -3.66 19.17 2.66
C ALA A 17 -3.57 17.76 2.04
N VAL A 18 -2.49 17.02 2.29
CA VAL A 18 -2.35 15.63 1.81
C VAL A 18 -3.41 14.72 2.44
N PHE A 19 -3.70 14.90 3.73
CA PHE A 19 -4.77 14.16 4.40
C PHE A 19 -6.15 14.45 3.78
N VAL A 20 -6.45 15.71 3.48
CA VAL A 20 -7.70 16.11 2.82
C VAL A 20 -7.80 15.49 1.43
N VAL A 21 -6.71 15.46 0.65
CA VAL A 21 -6.67 14.79 -0.66
C VAL A 21 -6.94 13.29 -0.52
N SER A 22 -6.34 12.63 0.48
CA SER A 22 -6.63 11.20 0.74
C SER A 22 -8.09 10.98 1.13
N LEU A 23 -8.68 11.87 1.92
CA LEU A 23 -10.08 11.79 2.33
C LEU A 23 -11.01 12.03 1.13
N SER A 24 -10.71 13.01 0.27
CA SER A 24 -11.49 13.25 -0.95
C SER A 24 -11.39 12.08 -1.93
N ALA A 25 -10.25 11.38 -2.00
CA ALA A 25 -10.12 10.15 -2.77
C ALA A 25 -11.05 9.03 -2.26
N VAL A 26 -11.24 8.92 -0.94
CA VAL A 26 -12.22 7.96 -0.37
C VAL A 26 -13.63 8.31 -0.80
N THR A 27 -14.02 9.59 -0.68
CA THR A 27 -15.39 10.04 -1.05
C THR A 27 -15.63 9.95 -2.56
N ALA A 28 -14.61 10.14 -3.38
CA ALA A 28 -14.66 9.99 -4.83
C ALA A 28 -14.59 8.52 -5.31
N GLY A 29 -14.42 7.56 -4.41
CA GLY A 29 -14.32 6.15 -4.78
C GLY A 29 -13.00 5.75 -5.46
N LEU A 30 -11.97 6.59 -5.40
CA LEU A 30 -10.67 6.39 -6.07
C LEU A 30 -9.69 5.53 -5.29
N VAL A 31 -10.00 5.23 -4.03
CA VAL A 31 -9.13 4.40 -3.18
C VAL A 31 -9.00 3.01 -3.79
N PRO A 32 -7.79 2.46 -3.95
CA PRO A 32 -7.60 1.12 -4.50
C PRO A 32 -8.36 0.05 -3.71
N ASN A 33 -8.76 -1.01 -4.39
CA ASN A 33 -9.47 -2.13 -3.77
C ASN A 33 -8.71 -2.73 -2.58
N ASP A 34 -7.39 -2.75 -2.63
CA ASP A 34 -6.54 -3.25 -1.54
C ASP A 34 -6.72 -2.45 -0.24
N ALA A 35 -6.84 -1.12 -0.33
CA ALA A 35 -7.08 -0.28 0.84
C ALA A 35 -8.52 -0.43 1.38
N VAL A 36 -9.50 -0.64 0.49
CA VAL A 36 -10.90 -0.95 0.87
C VAL A 36 -10.96 -2.31 1.56
N THR A 37 -10.29 -3.32 1.00
CA THR A 37 -10.19 -4.67 1.56
C THR A 37 -9.48 -4.65 2.92
N LEU A 38 -8.40 -3.87 3.04
CA LEU A 38 -7.69 -3.68 4.30
C LEU A 38 -8.62 -3.07 5.36
N TRP A 39 -9.40 -2.05 5.00
CA TRP A 39 -10.35 -1.41 5.92
C TRP A 39 -11.44 -2.38 6.39
N ALA A 40 -12.11 -3.05 5.45
CA ALA A 40 -13.13 -4.04 5.76
C ALA A 40 -12.58 -5.19 6.63
N SER A 41 -11.37 -5.67 6.32
CA SER A 41 -10.70 -6.72 7.09
C SER A 41 -10.34 -6.24 8.50
N ALA A 42 -9.87 -4.99 8.66
CA ALA A 42 -9.57 -4.40 9.96
C ALA A 42 -10.84 -4.24 10.81
N MET A 43 -11.98 -3.83 10.20
CA MET A 43 -13.28 -3.76 10.88
C MET A 43 -13.72 -5.15 11.35
N THR A 44 -13.64 -6.15 10.46
CA THR A 44 -14.02 -7.54 10.75
C THR A 44 -13.17 -8.12 11.89
N ALA A 45 -11.86 -7.86 11.89
CA ALA A 45 -10.94 -8.28 12.95
C ALA A 45 -11.21 -7.54 14.26
N GLY A 46 -11.41 -6.21 14.19
CA GLY A 46 -11.69 -5.36 15.35
C GLY A 46 -12.99 -5.72 16.08
N GLU A 47 -13.97 -6.24 15.35
CA GLU A 47 -15.24 -6.72 15.91
C GLU A 47 -15.21 -8.18 16.36
N GLY A 48 -14.07 -8.88 16.24
CA GLY A 48 -13.91 -10.28 16.62
C GLY A 48 -14.60 -11.27 15.68
N GLN A 49 -14.96 -10.83 14.46
CA GLN A 49 -15.62 -11.67 13.45
C GLN A 49 -14.61 -12.39 12.54
N MET A 50 -13.31 -12.11 12.70
CA MET A 50 -12.25 -12.76 11.91
C MET A 50 -11.60 -13.89 12.72
N PRO A 51 -11.51 -15.11 12.19
CA PRO A 51 -10.80 -16.23 12.83
C PRO A 51 -9.33 -15.88 13.06
N ILE A 52 -8.76 -16.32 14.19
CA ILE A 52 -7.38 -16.03 14.57
C ILE A 52 -6.36 -16.44 13.51
N GLY A 53 -6.60 -17.58 12.84
CA GLY A 53 -5.75 -18.04 11.75
C GLY A 53 -5.70 -17.09 10.56
N ARG A 54 -6.78 -16.39 10.24
CA ARG A 54 -6.78 -15.34 9.18
C ARG A 54 -6.12 -14.07 9.64
N ILE A 55 -6.24 -13.70 10.93
CA ILE A 55 -5.51 -12.55 11.49
C ILE A 55 -4.00 -12.78 11.38
N LEU A 56 -3.53 -13.98 11.73
CA LEU A 56 -2.12 -14.35 11.68
C LEU A 56 -1.57 -14.47 10.26
N ALA A 57 -2.42 -14.79 9.29
CA ALA A 57 -2.06 -14.91 7.88
C ALA A 57 -2.41 -13.64 7.06
N ALA A 58 -2.84 -12.55 7.72
CA ALA A 58 -3.21 -11.32 7.02
C ALA A 58 -1.98 -10.61 6.44
N TYR A 59 -2.04 -10.31 5.14
CA TYR A 59 -0.97 -9.63 4.42
C TYR A 59 -1.55 -8.48 3.58
N PRO A 60 -0.86 -7.32 3.53
CA PRO A 60 0.37 -6.96 4.22
C PRO A 60 0.17 -6.74 5.73
N THR A 61 1.01 -7.41 6.53
CA THR A 61 0.78 -7.59 7.97
C THR A 61 0.88 -6.29 8.77
N ILE A 62 1.89 -5.45 8.49
CA ILE A 62 2.11 -4.21 9.27
C ILE A 62 0.94 -3.23 9.07
N PRO A 63 0.50 -2.89 7.84
CA PRO A 63 -0.66 -2.04 7.63
C PRO A 63 -1.95 -2.62 8.22
N PHE A 64 -2.17 -3.94 8.08
CA PHE A 64 -3.34 -4.60 8.63
C PHE A 64 -3.39 -4.47 10.17
N LEU A 65 -2.32 -4.82 10.87
CA LEU A 65 -2.25 -4.72 12.32
C LEU A 65 -2.40 -3.27 12.79
N ALA A 66 -1.71 -2.33 12.14
CA ALA A 66 -1.79 -0.91 12.48
C ALA A 66 -3.20 -0.35 12.28
N THR A 67 -3.87 -0.71 11.18
CA THR A 67 -5.26 -0.29 10.92
C THR A 67 -6.22 -0.92 11.92
N THR A 68 -6.05 -2.21 12.23
CA THR A 68 -6.88 -2.92 13.23
C THR A 68 -6.72 -2.31 14.63
N LEU A 69 -5.48 -2.02 15.05
CA LEU A 69 -5.23 -1.35 16.33
C LEU A 69 -5.88 0.03 16.38
N LEU A 70 -5.80 0.78 15.29
CA LEU A 70 -6.45 2.09 15.21
C LEU A 70 -7.97 1.97 15.26
N GLN A 71 -8.56 0.91 14.67
CA GLN A 71 -9.99 0.65 14.72
C GLN A 71 -10.54 0.47 16.14
N PHE A 72 -9.73 -0.11 17.06
CA PHE A 72 -10.15 -0.27 18.47
C PHE A 72 -10.27 1.06 19.22
N VAL A 73 -9.55 2.11 18.81
CA VAL A 73 -9.51 3.41 19.51
C VAL A 73 -10.31 4.50 18.78
N THR A 74 -10.81 4.22 17.57
CA THR A 74 -11.58 5.18 16.78
C THR A 74 -13.08 4.84 16.80
N PRO A 75 -13.97 5.84 16.71
CA PRO A 75 -15.41 5.60 16.57
C PRO A 75 -15.75 4.77 15.34
N ALA A 76 -16.83 3.99 15.40
CA ALA A 76 -17.34 3.24 14.26
C ALA A 76 -17.61 4.17 13.06
N GLY A 77 -17.32 3.68 11.86
CA GLY A 77 -17.47 4.44 10.62
C GLY A 77 -16.32 5.42 10.30
N THR A 78 -15.32 5.56 11.19
CA THR A 78 -14.14 6.37 10.90
C THR A 78 -13.29 5.70 9.83
N PRO A 79 -12.85 6.41 8.78
CA PRO A 79 -11.98 5.85 7.73
C PRO A 79 -10.55 5.63 8.27
N THR A 80 -10.36 4.58 9.06
CA THR A 80 -9.11 4.26 9.75
C THR A 80 -7.89 4.15 8.85
N PRO A 81 -7.96 3.63 7.60
CA PRO A 81 -6.81 3.65 6.70
C PRO A 81 -6.35 5.07 6.36
N VAL A 82 -7.28 6.02 6.16
CA VAL A 82 -6.94 7.42 5.87
C VAL A 82 -6.29 8.09 7.08
N LEU A 83 -6.83 7.84 8.28
CA LEU A 83 -6.22 8.31 9.53
C LEU A 83 -4.80 7.77 9.70
N LEU A 84 -4.60 6.47 9.47
CA LEU A 84 -3.28 5.85 9.56
C LEU A 84 -2.31 6.46 8.55
N THR A 85 -2.76 6.68 7.31
CA THR A 85 -2.00 7.37 6.27
C THR A 85 -1.55 8.76 6.74
N GLY A 86 -2.46 9.54 7.32
CA GLY A 86 -2.15 10.86 7.88
C GLY A 86 -1.14 10.81 9.03
N VAL A 87 -1.29 9.85 9.95
CA VAL A 87 -0.33 9.64 11.05
C VAL A 87 1.05 9.26 10.53
N VAL A 88 1.13 8.32 9.58
CA VAL A 88 2.41 7.88 8.97
C VAL A 88 3.08 9.05 8.23
N LEU A 89 2.30 9.85 7.51
CA LEU A 89 2.81 11.05 6.83
C LEU A 89 3.37 12.07 7.82
N ALA A 90 2.66 12.32 8.92
CA ALA A 90 3.12 13.23 9.97
C ALA A 90 4.42 12.73 10.65
N LEU A 91 4.54 11.41 10.86
CA LEU A 91 5.77 10.79 11.38
C LEU A 91 6.92 10.92 10.38
N LEU A 92 6.67 10.74 9.08
CA LEU A 92 7.68 10.96 8.03
C LEU A 92 8.14 12.41 8.02
N ALA A 93 7.21 13.36 7.97
CA ALA A 93 7.51 14.80 7.98
C ALA A 93 8.31 15.22 9.23
N GLY A 94 7.91 14.74 10.42
CA GLY A 94 8.62 14.98 11.68
C GLY A 94 10.03 14.38 11.70
N SER A 95 10.21 13.18 11.16
CA SER A 95 11.51 12.51 11.07
C SER A 95 12.45 13.23 10.10
N LEU A 96 11.93 13.69 8.96
CA LEU A 96 12.68 14.52 8.00
C LEU A 96 13.10 15.84 8.62
N LEU A 97 12.18 16.56 9.27
CA LEU A 97 12.46 17.82 9.93
C LEU A 97 13.56 17.67 11.00
N THR A 98 13.42 16.65 11.84
CA THR A 98 14.41 16.33 12.88
C THR A 98 15.77 16.00 12.27
N SER A 99 15.79 15.23 11.18
CA SER A 99 17.02 14.88 10.46
C SER A 99 17.71 16.12 9.86
N PHE A 100 16.93 17.00 9.24
CA PHE A 100 17.45 18.25 8.64
C PHE A 100 18.01 19.20 9.69
N HIS A 101 17.36 19.34 10.84
CA HIS A 101 17.89 20.13 11.95
C HIS A 101 19.19 19.54 12.51
N ARG A 102 19.30 18.21 12.67
CA ARG A 102 20.51 17.54 13.15
C ARG A 102 21.71 17.73 12.24
N ILE A 103 21.50 17.87 10.94
CA ILE A 103 22.57 18.12 9.98
C ILE A 103 22.87 19.62 9.78
N GLY A 104 22.22 20.50 10.55
CA GLY A 104 22.48 21.94 10.58
C GLY A 104 21.79 22.74 9.47
N ILE A 105 20.74 22.23 8.83
CA ILE A 105 19.92 23.04 7.91
C ILE A 105 19.17 24.08 8.73
N ALA A 106 19.19 25.34 8.23
CA ALA A 106 18.56 26.46 8.90
C ALA A 106 17.07 26.19 9.20
N ALA A 107 16.62 26.60 10.39
CA ALA A 107 15.27 26.38 10.88
C ALA A 107 14.16 26.92 9.96
N ILE A 108 14.50 27.88 9.08
CA ILE A 108 13.58 28.43 8.07
C ILE A 108 13.52 27.55 6.81
N VAL A 109 14.65 26.97 6.39
CA VAL A 109 14.75 26.21 5.14
C VAL A 109 14.29 24.76 5.33
N ALA A 110 14.54 24.17 6.49
CA ALA A 110 14.19 22.78 6.76
C ALA A 110 12.69 22.46 6.56
N PRO A 111 11.72 23.23 7.09
CA PRO A 111 10.31 23.01 6.84
C PRO A 111 9.92 23.17 5.36
N LEU A 112 10.52 24.13 4.64
CA LEU A 112 10.27 24.29 3.21
C LEU A 112 10.69 23.04 2.41
N ILE A 113 11.87 22.50 2.70
CA ILE A 113 12.33 21.26 2.09
C ILE A 113 11.36 20.09 2.42
N VAL A 114 10.91 19.98 3.68
CA VAL A 114 9.93 18.96 4.08
C VAL A 114 8.64 19.12 3.30
N VAL A 115 8.11 20.33 3.15
CA VAL A 115 6.89 20.61 2.38
C VAL A 115 7.05 20.18 0.92
N LEU A 116 8.17 20.53 0.27
CA LEU A 116 8.43 20.13 -1.12
C LEU A 116 8.51 18.60 -1.28
N ILE A 117 9.02 17.88 -0.29
CA ILE A 117 9.08 16.42 -0.30
C ILE A 117 7.69 15.83 -0.06
N VAL A 118 6.97 16.28 0.98
CA VAL A 118 5.66 15.74 1.39
C VAL A 118 4.58 16.02 0.35
N MET A 119 4.61 17.20 -0.28
CA MET A 119 3.66 17.58 -1.34
C MET A 119 4.07 17.07 -2.72
N HIS A 120 5.14 16.29 -2.84
CA HIS A 120 5.54 15.72 -4.12
C HIS A 120 4.42 14.82 -4.70
N PRO A 121 4.10 14.91 -6.01
CA PRO A 121 3.00 14.14 -6.63
C PRO A 121 3.02 12.63 -6.32
N ALA A 122 4.21 12.04 -6.23
CA ALA A 122 4.36 10.63 -5.87
C ALA A 122 3.99 10.32 -4.41
N ILE A 123 4.17 11.26 -3.48
CA ILE A 123 3.70 11.10 -2.09
C ILE A 123 2.19 11.27 -2.02
N LEU A 124 1.61 12.22 -2.79
CA LEU A 124 0.16 12.35 -2.90
C LEU A 124 -0.48 11.07 -3.44
N ARG A 125 0.10 10.50 -4.48
CA ARG A 125 -0.33 9.21 -5.04
C ARG A 125 -0.27 8.09 -4.00
N ALA A 126 0.84 7.95 -3.27
CA ALA A 126 0.98 6.96 -2.21
C ALA A 126 -0.02 7.17 -1.06
N ALA A 127 -0.34 8.42 -0.74
CA ALA A 127 -1.34 8.76 0.27
C ALA A 127 -2.76 8.39 -0.18
N ILE A 128 -3.08 8.53 -1.48
CA ILE A 128 -4.35 8.08 -2.08
C ILE A 128 -4.41 6.54 -2.10
N ALA A 129 -3.30 5.88 -2.46
CA ALA A 129 -3.20 4.43 -2.46
C ALA A 129 -3.37 3.81 -1.05
N GLY A 130 -3.06 4.57 0.01
CA GLY A 130 -3.41 4.21 1.38
C GLY A 130 -2.23 3.82 2.26
N PRO A 131 -2.51 3.25 3.45
CA PRO A 131 -1.50 3.06 4.49
C PRO A 131 -0.40 2.07 4.11
N SER A 132 -0.67 1.07 3.28
CA SER A 132 0.34 0.09 2.86
C SER A 132 1.50 0.78 2.12
N GLU A 133 1.19 1.65 1.17
CA GLU A 133 2.21 2.38 0.42
C GLU A 133 2.89 3.48 1.24
N MET A 134 2.16 4.14 2.14
CA MET A 134 2.77 5.13 3.01
C MET A 134 3.73 4.51 4.03
N ILE A 135 3.37 3.37 4.63
CA ILE A 135 4.27 2.62 5.53
C ILE A 135 5.48 2.09 4.75
N PHE A 136 5.25 1.55 3.55
CA PHE A 136 6.31 1.15 2.63
C PHE A 136 7.28 2.31 2.34
N THR A 137 6.75 3.51 2.04
CA THR A 137 7.56 4.72 1.80
C THR A 137 8.45 5.07 2.99
N VAL A 138 7.94 4.96 4.22
CA VAL A 138 8.73 5.19 5.44
C VAL A 138 9.85 4.15 5.57
N PHE A 139 9.55 2.86 5.40
CA PHE A 139 10.59 1.82 5.49
C PHE A 139 11.62 1.94 4.36
N LEU A 140 11.22 2.38 3.18
CA LEU A 140 12.10 2.65 2.06
C LEU A 140 13.07 3.80 2.39
N PHE A 141 12.57 4.89 2.98
CA PHE A 141 13.39 5.99 3.49
C PHE A 141 14.35 5.51 4.60
N LEU A 142 13.86 4.71 5.54
CA LEU A 142 14.69 4.15 6.61
C LEU A 142 15.77 3.22 6.07
N LEU A 143 15.45 2.37 5.08
CA LEU A 143 16.44 1.53 4.40
C LEU A 143 17.55 2.36 3.77
N GLY A 144 17.19 3.40 3.00
CA GLY A 144 18.18 4.28 2.39
C GLY A 144 19.10 4.91 3.43
N CYS A 145 18.54 5.49 4.50
CA CYS A 145 19.34 6.06 5.59
C CYS A 145 20.21 5.02 6.30
N ALA A 146 19.71 3.80 6.48
CA ALA A 146 20.44 2.71 7.13
C ALA A 146 21.62 2.21 6.27
N VAL A 147 21.41 2.09 4.95
CA VAL A 147 22.47 1.70 3.99
C VAL A 147 23.62 2.71 3.97
N PHE A 148 23.32 4.02 3.96
CA PHE A 148 24.35 5.05 4.04
C PHE A 148 25.11 5.01 5.36
N ARG A 149 24.44 4.76 6.49
CA ARG A 149 25.07 4.59 7.80
C ARG A 149 25.93 3.35 7.86
N LEU A 150 25.42 2.22 7.34
CA LEU A 150 26.16 0.96 7.27
C LEU A 150 27.46 1.13 6.47
N ARG A 151 27.43 1.86 5.35
CA ARG A 151 28.62 2.18 4.55
C ARG A 151 29.62 3.06 5.28
N ALA A 152 29.12 4.01 6.05
CA ALA A 152 29.98 4.92 6.82
C ALA A 152 30.59 4.25 8.05
N ARG A 153 29.83 3.34 8.70
CA ARG A 153 30.21 2.72 9.96
C ARG A 153 29.52 1.36 10.07
N THR A 154 30.25 0.29 9.82
CA THR A 154 29.70 -1.07 9.90
C THR A 154 29.73 -1.56 11.34
N GLY A 155 28.65 -1.30 12.09
CA GLY A 155 28.44 -1.76 13.45
C GLY A 155 27.18 -2.61 13.57
N ALA A 156 26.97 -3.27 14.72
CA ALA A 156 25.76 -4.05 14.97
C ALA A 156 24.46 -3.23 14.86
N PRO A 157 24.39 -1.97 15.37
CA PRO A 157 23.19 -1.15 15.22
C PRO A 157 22.84 -0.84 13.75
N GLU A 158 23.85 -0.60 12.90
CA GLU A 158 23.65 -0.30 11.48
C GLU A 158 23.18 -1.54 10.72
N VAL A 159 23.74 -2.72 11.02
CA VAL A 159 23.30 -4.01 10.48
C VAL A 159 21.83 -4.28 10.86
N MET A 160 21.50 -4.12 12.14
CA MET A 160 20.13 -4.28 12.62
C MET A 160 19.16 -3.28 11.97
N ALA A 161 19.57 -2.04 11.77
CA ALA A 161 18.74 -1.03 11.11
C ALA A 161 18.40 -1.41 9.67
N VAL A 162 19.37 -1.94 8.90
CA VAL A 162 19.10 -2.43 7.53
C VAL A 162 18.20 -3.67 7.57
N ALA A 163 18.49 -4.64 8.46
CA ALA A 163 17.69 -5.86 8.59
C ALA A 163 16.23 -5.55 8.94
N LEU A 164 15.98 -4.65 9.91
CA LEU A 164 14.65 -4.23 10.30
C LEU A 164 13.93 -3.42 9.19
N ALA A 165 14.67 -2.62 8.44
CA ALA A 165 14.08 -1.89 7.31
C ALA A 165 13.66 -2.85 6.18
N LEU A 166 14.48 -3.87 5.85
CA LEU A 166 14.13 -4.91 4.88
C LEU A 166 12.92 -5.73 5.35
N LEU A 167 12.89 -6.11 6.63
CA LEU A 167 11.75 -6.79 7.24
C LEU A 167 10.48 -5.93 7.15
N GLY A 168 10.57 -4.66 7.54
CA GLY A 168 9.47 -3.71 7.47
C GLY A 168 8.94 -3.51 6.05
N LEU A 169 9.82 -3.39 5.06
CA LEU A 169 9.45 -3.32 3.64
C LEU A 169 8.67 -4.55 3.20
N THR A 170 9.18 -5.75 3.52
CA THR A 170 8.58 -7.03 3.12
C THR A 170 7.15 -7.18 3.66
N PHE A 171 6.89 -6.74 4.89
CA PHE A 171 5.58 -6.88 5.55
C PHE A 171 4.69 -5.64 5.47
N SER A 172 5.14 -4.56 4.82
CA SER A 172 4.32 -3.37 4.57
C SER A 172 3.65 -3.35 3.20
N HIS A 173 4.29 -3.93 2.17
CA HIS A 173 3.77 -3.95 0.80
C HIS A 173 4.41 -5.10 -0.01
N PRO A 174 3.69 -5.75 -0.94
CA PRO A 174 4.24 -6.84 -1.76
C PRO A 174 5.52 -6.44 -2.52
N ILE A 175 5.57 -5.24 -3.11
CA ILE A 175 6.76 -4.75 -3.81
C ILE A 175 7.98 -4.60 -2.86
N GLY A 176 7.76 -4.49 -1.56
CA GLY A 176 8.82 -4.50 -0.55
C GLY A 176 9.57 -5.84 -0.47
N ALA A 177 8.88 -6.95 -0.73
CA ALA A 177 9.51 -8.26 -0.88
C ALA A 177 10.38 -8.30 -2.14
N ALA A 178 9.94 -7.72 -3.26
CA ALA A 178 10.76 -7.59 -4.47
C ALA A 178 12.03 -6.76 -4.21
N ILE A 179 11.93 -5.63 -3.48
CA ILE A 179 13.10 -4.83 -3.08
C ILE A 179 14.04 -5.66 -2.22
N THR A 180 13.53 -6.42 -1.27
CA THR A 180 14.35 -7.27 -0.40
C THR A 180 15.09 -8.32 -1.20
N CYS A 181 14.43 -9.02 -2.12
CA CYS A 181 15.07 -10.00 -3.02
C CYS A 181 16.09 -9.33 -3.95
N ALA A 182 15.71 -8.20 -4.56
CA ALA A 182 16.60 -7.45 -5.45
C ALA A 182 17.81 -6.85 -4.73
N ALA A 183 17.70 -6.53 -3.44
CA ALA A 183 18.81 -5.98 -2.65
C ALA A 183 19.96 -6.96 -2.45
N VAL A 184 19.68 -8.27 -2.43
CA VAL A 184 20.67 -9.31 -2.11
C VAL A 184 22.00 -9.14 -2.86
N PRO A 185 22.04 -9.08 -4.22
CA PRO A 185 23.28 -8.92 -4.96
C PRO A 185 23.95 -7.56 -4.76
N PHE A 186 23.18 -6.53 -4.40
CA PHE A 186 23.70 -5.17 -4.26
C PHE A 186 24.11 -4.81 -2.83
N LEU A 187 23.75 -5.63 -1.81
CA LEU A 187 24.16 -5.39 -0.41
C LEU A 187 25.68 -5.28 -0.23
N VAL A 188 26.43 -5.94 -1.12
CA VAL A 188 27.90 -5.85 -1.19
C VAL A 188 28.36 -4.39 -1.33
N LEU A 189 27.63 -3.54 -2.05
CA LEU A 189 27.96 -2.12 -2.24
C LEU A 189 27.70 -1.28 -0.97
N ALA A 190 26.86 -1.78 -0.05
CA ALA A 190 26.62 -1.14 1.23
C ALA A 190 27.70 -1.43 2.27
N ILE A 191 28.49 -2.51 2.09
CA ILE A 191 29.49 -2.94 3.02
C ILE A 191 30.83 -2.22 2.75
N GLN A 192 31.60 -1.94 3.79
CA GLN A 192 32.96 -1.39 3.65
C GLN A 192 33.90 -2.41 2.98
N PRO A 193 34.75 -2.00 2.00
CA PRO A 193 35.60 -2.93 1.27
C PRO A 193 36.55 -3.75 2.17
N GLU A 194 37.00 -3.15 3.27
CA GLU A 194 37.92 -3.78 4.24
C GLU A 194 37.26 -4.94 5.00
N GLN A 195 35.96 -4.90 5.17
CA GLN A 195 35.17 -5.95 5.85
C GLN A 195 34.68 -6.99 4.86
N LEU A 196 34.59 -6.64 3.59
CA LEU A 196 34.11 -7.53 2.53
C LEU A 196 34.97 -8.80 2.42
N SER A 197 36.29 -8.69 2.60
CA SER A 197 37.22 -9.83 2.47
C SER A 197 37.18 -10.79 3.67
N ARG A 198 36.69 -10.35 4.85
CA ARG A 198 36.79 -11.11 6.09
C ARG A 198 35.50 -11.77 6.58
N THR A 199 34.34 -11.12 6.32
CA THR A 199 33.06 -11.50 6.97
C THR A 199 31.84 -11.37 6.11
N THR A 200 31.97 -11.29 4.78
CA THR A 200 30.87 -10.99 3.85
C THR A 200 29.66 -11.91 4.04
N LEU A 201 29.88 -13.22 4.06
CA LEU A 201 28.80 -14.18 4.19
C LEU A 201 28.03 -14.02 5.51
N ASN A 202 28.77 -13.91 6.63
CA ASN A 202 28.15 -13.74 7.95
C ASN A 202 27.36 -12.45 8.05
N LEU A 203 27.85 -11.36 7.42
CA LEU A 203 27.18 -10.07 7.43
C LEU A 203 25.92 -10.10 6.56
N VAL A 204 25.98 -10.67 5.36
CA VAL A 204 24.81 -10.83 4.47
C VAL A 204 23.76 -11.72 5.12
N LEU A 205 24.18 -12.83 5.77
CA LEU A 205 23.28 -13.68 6.52
C LEU A 205 22.63 -12.91 7.70
N ALA A 206 23.40 -12.13 8.45
CA ALA A 206 22.85 -11.32 9.54
C ALA A 206 21.85 -10.26 9.06
N LEU A 207 22.06 -9.68 7.88
CA LEU A 207 21.14 -8.71 7.26
C LEU A 207 19.84 -9.36 6.78
N LEU A 208 19.90 -10.56 6.21
CA LEU A 208 18.74 -11.21 5.59
C LEU A 208 18.02 -12.16 6.53
N PHE A 209 18.69 -12.70 7.56
CA PHE A 209 18.13 -13.73 8.44
C PHE A 209 16.79 -13.31 9.08
N PRO A 210 16.61 -12.10 9.66
CA PRO A 210 15.33 -11.71 10.26
C PRO A 210 14.18 -11.77 9.25
N THR A 211 14.40 -11.26 8.04
CA THR A 211 13.38 -11.25 6.98
C THR A 211 13.11 -12.66 6.47
N ALA A 212 14.13 -13.45 6.19
CA ALA A 212 13.98 -14.83 5.71
C ALA A 212 13.25 -15.70 6.74
N PHE A 213 13.61 -15.58 8.03
CA PHE A 213 12.95 -16.29 9.11
C PHE A 213 11.46 -15.90 9.23
N CYS A 214 11.15 -14.59 9.24
CA CYS A 214 9.77 -14.13 9.33
C CYS A 214 8.94 -14.50 8.10
N VAL A 215 9.50 -14.45 6.89
CA VAL A 215 8.84 -14.93 5.67
C VAL A 215 8.55 -16.42 5.74
N ALA A 216 9.52 -17.23 6.19
CA ALA A 216 9.31 -18.67 6.35
C ALA A 216 8.23 -18.98 7.40
N ALA A 217 8.26 -18.30 8.55
CA ALA A 217 7.23 -18.45 9.58
C ALA A 217 5.86 -18.03 9.08
N PHE A 218 5.77 -16.91 8.37
CA PHE A 218 4.52 -16.41 7.79
C PHE A 218 3.99 -17.37 6.71
N SER A 219 4.85 -17.89 5.82
CA SER A 219 4.48 -18.89 4.82
C SER A 219 3.94 -20.16 5.45
N TYR A 220 4.57 -20.61 6.55
CA TYR A 220 4.10 -21.76 7.31
C TYR A 220 2.72 -21.52 7.93
N MET A 221 2.50 -20.35 8.55
CA MET A 221 1.19 -19.98 9.10
C MET A 221 0.12 -19.90 8.00
N SER A 222 0.44 -19.28 6.87
CA SER A 222 -0.45 -19.17 5.71
C SER A 222 -0.77 -20.53 5.10
N TRP A 223 0.14 -21.50 5.16
CA TRP A 223 -0.10 -22.86 4.71
C TRP A 223 -1.06 -23.62 5.64
N ILE A 224 -0.90 -23.46 6.97
CA ILE A 224 -1.74 -24.15 7.95
C ILE A 224 -3.18 -23.63 7.94
N PHE A 225 -3.37 -22.30 7.93
CA PHE A 225 -4.70 -21.71 8.14
C PHE A 225 -5.48 -21.47 6.84
N PRO A 226 -4.98 -20.69 5.86
CA PRO A 226 -5.69 -20.50 4.60
C PRO A 226 -5.47 -21.63 3.58
N GLY A 227 -4.54 -22.57 3.84
CA GLY A 227 -4.27 -23.71 2.97
C GLY A 227 -3.32 -23.46 1.80
N SER A 228 -2.71 -22.25 1.72
CA SER A 228 -1.75 -21.93 0.65
C SER A 228 -0.64 -21.01 1.18
N GLY A 229 0.57 -21.57 1.32
CA GLY A 229 1.72 -20.87 1.90
C GLY A 229 2.24 -19.66 1.11
N TRP A 230 1.87 -19.52 -0.16
CA TRP A 230 2.42 -18.51 -1.06
C TRP A 230 1.39 -17.54 -1.64
N THR A 231 0.12 -17.65 -1.27
CA THR A 231 -0.96 -16.77 -1.79
C THR A 231 -0.72 -15.31 -1.56
N PHE A 232 -0.04 -14.93 -0.49
CA PHE A 232 0.30 -13.54 -0.21
C PHE A 232 1.28 -12.93 -1.22
N LEU A 233 2.04 -13.74 -1.96
CA LEU A 233 2.91 -13.29 -3.05
C LEU A 233 2.24 -13.41 -4.43
N VAL A 234 1.25 -14.28 -4.58
CA VAL A 234 0.60 -14.57 -5.89
C VAL A 234 -0.58 -13.65 -6.15
N ALA A 235 -1.33 -13.24 -5.13
CA ALA A 235 -2.47 -12.33 -5.25
C ALA A 235 -2.16 -11.01 -5.99
N PRO A 236 -0.94 -10.45 -5.91
CA PRO A 236 -0.58 -9.20 -6.58
C PRO A 236 -0.43 -9.25 -8.12
N ALA A 237 -0.58 -10.38 -8.77
CA ALA A 237 -0.42 -10.49 -10.23
C ALA A 237 -1.38 -9.56 -11.00
N GLU A 238 -2.56 -9.29 -10.49
CA GLU A 238 -3.51 -8.33 -11.06
C GLU A 238 -2.96 -6.91 -11.13
N GLY A 239 -2.15 -6.49 -10.15
CA GLY A 239 -1.51 -5.18 -10.13
C GLY A 239 -0.54 -4.98 -11.28
N VAL A 240 0.24 -6.02 -11.64
CA VAL A 240 1.15 -5.97 -12.81
C VAL A 240 0.36 -5.82 -14.10
N ALA A 241 -0.76 -6.52 -14.24
CA ALA A 241 -1.61 -6.42 -15.43
C ALA A 241 -2.24 -5.02 -15.56
N THR A 242 -2.72 -4.45 -14.45
CA THR A 242 -3.29 -3.09 -14.41
C THR A 242 -2.24 -2.04 -14.76
N TRP A 243 -1.04 -2.16 -14.20
CA TRP A 243 0.09 -1.28 -14.53
C TRP A 243 0.47 -1.38 -16.01
N ALA A 244 0.60 -2.59 -16.55
CA ALA A 244 0.93 -2.84 -17.94
C ALA A 244 -0.11 -2.23 -18.89
N ALA A 245 -1.39 -2.38 -18.60
CA ALA A 245 -2.46 -1.77 -19.38
C ALA A 245 -2.34 -0.23 -19.39
N GLY A 246 -2.11 0.41 -18.23
CA GLY A 246 -1.86 1.84 -18.13
C GLY A 246 -0.61 2.28 -18.90
N PHE A 247 0.48 1.51 -18.80
CA PHE A 247 1.73 1.79 -19.51
C PHE A 247 1.55 1.73 -21.03
N PHE A 248 0.85 0.72 -21.56
CA PHE A 248 0.59 0.58 -22.98
C PHE A 248 -0.36 1.64 -23.54
N THR A 249 -1.25 2.22 -22.73
CA THR A 249 -2.07 3.36 -23.16
C THR A 249 -1.22 4.60 -23.48
N LEU A 250 -0.09 4.79 -22.78
CA LEU A 250 0.83 5.92 -23.01
C LEU A 250 1.85 5.63 -24.12
N PHE A 251 2.44 4.43 -24.11
CA PHE A 251 3.61 4.09 -24.94
C PHE A 251 3.33 3.06 -26.03
N GLY A 252 2.07 2.72 -26.28
CA GLY A 252 1.68 1.77 -27.32
C GLY A 252 2.27 0.38 -27.08
N HIS A 253 3.24 -0.04 -27.90
CA HIS A 253 3.87 -1.36 -27.79
C HIS A 253 5.04 -1.43 -26.81
N GLY A 254 5.25 -0.38 -25.99
CA GLY A 254 6.40 -0.26 -25.09
C GLY A 254 7.59 0.46 -25.72
N LEU A 255 8.66 0.62 -24.93
CA LEU A 255 9.88 1.35 -25.32
C LEU A 255 10.97 0.41 -25.83
N SER A 256 11.08 -0.78 -25.25
CA SER A 256 12.16 -1.75 -25.54
C SER A 256 11.69 -3.06 -26.17
N GLY A 257 10.39 -3.27 -26.29
CA GLY A 257 9.80 -4.55 -26.69
C GLY A 257 9.80 -5.62 -25.59
N SER A 258 10.23 -5.27 -24.36
CA SER A 258 10.19 -6.12 -23.17
C SER A 258 9.60 -5.35 -22.01
N LEU A 259 8.39 -5.74 -21.55
CA LEU A 259 7.67 -5.06 -20.51
C LEU A 259 8.48 -4.93 -19.19
N SER A 260 9.30 -5.93 -18.88
CA SER A 260 10.15 -5.91 -17.69
C SER A 260 11.27 -4.87 -17.76
N ILE A 261 11.89 -4.73 -18.94
CA ILE A 261 12.90 -3.67 -19.17
C ILE A 261 12.22 -2.31 -19.15
N ASP A 262 11.06 -2.19 -19.77
CA ASP A 262 10.26 -0.96 -19.79
C ASP A 262 9.88 -0.51 -18.39
N ALA A 263 9.53 -1.42 -17.48
CA ALA A 263 9.28 -1.10 -16.07
C ALA A 263 10.53 -0.51 -15.38
N GLY A 264 11.69 -1.11 -15.59
CA GLY A 264 12.95 -0.58 -15.08
C GLY A 264 13.29 0.81 -15.63
N LEU A 265 13.07 1.01 -16.93
CA LEU A 265 13.28 2.31 -17.60
C LEU A 265 12.29 3.37 -17.11
N ALA A 266 11.02 3.01 -16.91
CA ALA A 266 9.98 3.90 -16.37
C ALA A 266 10.35 4.40 -14.97
N ILE A 267 10.76 3.51 -14.08
CA ILE A 267 11.19 3.89 -12.73
C ILE A 267 12.47 4.73 -12.75
N MET A 268 13.44 4.39 -13.60
CA MET A 268 14.66 5.21 -13.75
C MET A 268 14.34 6.61 -14.29
N ALA A 269 13.48 6.71 -15.29
CA ALA A 269 13.04 8.00 -15.83
C ALA A 269 12.29 8.82 -14.77
N ALA A 270 11.39 8.19 -14.02
CA ALA A 270 10.67 8.83 -12.92
C ALA A 270 11.64 9.39 -11.85
N ILE A 271 12.68 8.64 -11.49
CA ILE A 271 13.72 9.09 -10.55
C ILE A 271 14.45 10.31 -11.09
N LEU A 272 14.90 10.28 -12.33
CA LEU A 272 15.70 11.37 -12.90
C LEU A 272 14.89 12.65 -13.14
N ILE A 273 13.64 12.49 -13.59
CA ILE A 273 12.73 13.61 -13.88
C ILE A 273 12.11 14.16 -12.60
N GLY A 274 11.63 13.28 -11.70
CA GLY A 274 11.00 13.67 -10.44
C GLY A 274 11.98 14.06 -9.33
N ALA A 275 13.26 13.70 -9.44
CA ALA A 275 14.29 14.10 -8.49
C ALA A 275 15.61 14.48 -9.18
N PRO A 276 15.67 15.59 -9.92
CA PRO A 276 16.89 16.04 -10.60
C PRO A 276 18.07 16.27 -9.63
N ILE A 277 17.77 16.46 -8.34
CA ILE A 277 18.78 16.54 -7.27
C ILE A 277 19.61 15.24 -7.18
N VAL A 278 19.06 14.07 -7.55
CA VAL A 278 19.79 12.79 -7.55
C VAL A 278 20.87 12.80 -8.65
N GLY A 279 20.52 13.24 -9.86
CA GLY A 279 21.48 13.41 -10.95
C GLY A 279 22.58 14.41 -10.59
N PHE A 280 22.20 15.56 -10.02
CA PHE A 280 23.16 16.56 -9.54
C PHE A 280 24.06 16.01 -8.43
N ALA A 281 23.52 15.21 -7.52
CA ALA A 281 24.27 14.53 -6.47
C ALA A 281 25.30 13.58 -7.07
N ILE A 282 24.90 12.70 -7.99
CA ILE A 282 25.80 11.74 -8.66
C ILE A 282 26.99 12.48 -9.29
N VAL A 283 26.74 13.54 -10.04
CA VAL A 283 27.80 14.36 -10.66
C VAL A 283 28.70 14.99 -9.60
N SER A 284 28.11 15.54 -8.51
CA SER A 284 28.85 16.22 -7.44
C SER A 284 29.75 15.30 -6.62
N ILE A 285 29.35 14.02 -6.46
CA ILE A 285 30.08 13.03 -5.65
C ILE A 285 30.79 11.96 -6.50
N TRP A 286 30.83 12.13 -7.83
CA TRP A 286 31.42 11.13 -8.74
C TRP A 286 32.81 10.65 -8.32
N ARG A 287 33.62 11.58 -7.77
CA ARG A 287 34.95 11.26 -7.23
C ARG A 287 34.93 10.70 -5.78
N GLN A 288 33.79 10.76 -5.11
CA GLN A 288 33.64 10.32 -3.70
C GLN A 288 32.99 8.93 -3.66
N ARG A 289 33.71 7.89 -4.09
CA ARG A 289 33.24 6.50 -4.14
C ARG A 289 32.48 6.00 -2.89
N PRO A 290 32.88 6.37 -1.64
CA PRO A 290 32.17 5.93 -0.43
C PRO A 290 30.72 6.39 -0.37
N LEU A 291 30.37 7.56 -0.94
CA LEU A 291 29.01 8.09 -0.97
C LEU A 291 28.23 7.61 -2.22
N LEU A 292 28.94 7.38 -3.31
CA LEU A 292 28.35 6.96 -4.57
C LEU A 292 27.83 5.51 -4.50
N ALA A 293 28.58 4.60 -3.86
CA ALA A 293 28.23 3.18 -3.80
C ALA A 293 26.85 2.90 -3.16
N PRO A 294 26.50 3.43 -1.97
CA PRO A 294 25.18 3.21 -1.38
C PRO A 294 24.04 3.87 -2.20
N LEU A 295 24.28 5.00 -2.86
CA LEU A 295 23.29 5.61 -3.76
C LEU A 295 23.02 4.73 -4.96
N LEU A 296 24.06 4.26 -5.64
CA LEU A 296 23.93 3.35 -6.79
C LEU A 296 23.27 2.02 -6.38
N MET A 297 23.67 1.46 -5.22
CA MET A 297 22.99 0.29 -4.67
C MET A 297 21.49 0.52 -4.57
N PHE A 298 21.08 1.63 -3.96
CA PHE A 298 19.66 1.91 -3.71
C PHE A 298 18.88 2.08 -5.01
N VAL A 299 19.41 2.82 -5.98
CA VAL A 299 18.81 2.98 -7.32
C VAL A 299 18.77 1.64 -8.07
N ALA A 300 19.86 0.90 -8.10
CA ALA A 300 19.94 -0.38 -8.80
C ALA A 300 18.98 -1.41 -8.19
N THR A 301 18.89 -1.48 -6.87
CA THR A 301 17.92 -2.34 -6.16
C THR A 301 16.49 -2.01 -6.57
N THR A 302 16.14 -0.73 -6.65
CA THR A 302 14.78 -0.31 -7.00
C THR A 302 14.42 -0.66 -8.44
N VAL A 303 15.34 -0.38 -9.37
CA VAL A 303 15.15 -0.75 -10.79
C VAL A 303 15.06 -2.28 -10.94
N ALA A 304 15.93 -3.03 -10.26
CA ALA A 304 15.89 -4.48 -10.27
C ALA A 304 14.59 -5.04 -9.65
N ALA A 305 14.05 -4.39 -8.62
CA ALA A 305 12.78 -4.78 -8.02
C ALA A 305 11.60 -4.60 -9.00
N ALA A 306 11.58 -3.50 -9.77
CA ALA A 306 10.57 -3.28 -10.81
C ALA A 306 10.66 -4.35 -11.90
N VAL A 307 11.87 -4.64 -12.39
CA VAL A 307 12.12 -5.71 -13.37
C VAL A 307 11.67 -7.06 -12.82
N LEU A 308 12.02 -7.38 -11.58
CA LEU A 308 11.69 -8.64 -10.92
C LEU A 308 10.16 -8.79 -10.78
N ALA A 309 9.45 -7.78 -10.32
CA ALA A 309 8.00 -7.80 -10.14
C ALA A 309 7.29 -8.10 -11.47
N VAL A 310 7.66 -7.41 -12.55
CA VAL A 310 7.04 -7.60 -13.86
C VAL A 310 7.44 -8.92 -14.50
N THR A 311 8.71 -9.35 -14.35
CA THR A 311 9.20 -10.62 -14.96
C THR A 311 8.54 -11.84 -14.32
N THR A 312 8.32 -11.80 -13.00
CA THR A 312 7.75 -12.94 -12.26
C THR A 312 6.23 -12.90 -12.21
N GLY A 313 5.60 -11.74 -12.44
CA GLY A 313 4.19 -11.52 -12.17
C GLY A 313 3.83 -11.60 -10.66
N LEU A 314 4.85 -11.64 -9.80
CA LEU A 314 4.72 -11.68 -8.35
C LEU A 314 4.99 -10.27 -7.77
N PHE A 315 4.79 -10.13 -6.45
CA PHE A 315 5.17 -8.92 -5.68
C PHE A 315 4.33 -7.66 -5.96
N GLY A 316 3.23 -7.74 -6.70
CA GLY A 316 2.30 -6.63 -6.87
C GLY A 316 2.72 -5.59 -7.90
N ASP A 317 2.09 -4.42 -7.78
CA ASP A 317 2.20 -3.33 -8.74
C ASP A 317 3.54 -2.60 -8.63
N PRO A 318 4.36 -2.54 -9.70
CA PRO A 318 5.59 -1.76 -9.72
C PRO A 318 5.36 -0.25 -9.56
N ALA A 319 4.14 0.24 -9.79
CA ALA A 319 3.75 1.63 -9.59
C ALA A 319 4.00 2.14 -8.16
N ALA A 320 3.98 1.27 -7.15
CA ALA A 320 4.35 1.62 -5.78
C ALA A 320 5.79 2.18 -5.66
N LEU A 321 6.68 1.83 -6.61
CA LEU A 321 8.04 2.40 -6.68
C LEU A 321 8.08 3.85 -7.18
N ALA A 322 6.97 4.40 -7.65
CA ALA A 322 6.89 5.82 -8.04
C ALA A 322 7.23 6.79 -6.90
N VAL A 323 7.20 6.34 -5.63
CA VAL A 323 7.62 7.13 -4.46
C VAL A 323 9.14 7.35 -4.36
N MET A 324 9.94 6.70 -5.20
CA MET A 324 11.41 6.80 -5.16
C MET A 324 11.97 8.21 -5.32
N PRO A 325 11.47 9.09 -6.21
CA PRO A 325 12.01 10.43 -6.36
C PRO A 325 12.09 11.23 -5.06
N PRO A 326 10.98 11.46 -4.31
CA PRO A 326 11.04 12.22 -3.06
C PRO A 326 11.83 11.51 -1.96
N VAL A 327 11.81 10.17 -1.90
CA VAL A 327 12.60 9.39 -0.94
C VAL A 327 14.09 9.54 -1.19
N LEU A 328 14.54 9.39 -2.44
CA LEU A 328 15.95 9.61 -2.82
C LEU A 328 16.39 11.05 -2.60
N ALA A 329 15.54 12.03 -2.92
CA ALA A 329 15.85 13.44 -2.65
C ALA A 329 16.12 13.68 -1.15
N ALA A 330 15.29 13.14 -0.28
CA ALA A 330 15.46 13.23 1.17
C ALA A 330 16.77 12.57 1.64
N ILE A 331 17.05 11.35 1.18
CA ILE A 331 18.28 10.60 1.52
C ILE A 331 19.53 11.35 1.08
N VAL A 332 19.53 11.85 -0.15
CA VAL A 332 20.65 12.61 -0.75
C VAL A 332 20.94 13.87 0.06
N ILE A 333 19.92 14.63 0.46
CA ILE A 333 20.11 15.84 1.28
C ILE A 333 20.69 15.49 2.65
N ILE A 334 20.22 14.41 3.28
CA ILE A 334 20.66 14.00 4.61
C ILE A 334 22.11 13.50 4.60
N HIS A 335 22.50 12.74 3.60
CA HIS A 335 23.79 12.04 3.61
C HIS A 335 24.89 12.67 2.77
N MET A 336 24.60 13.74 1.99
CA MET A 336 25.58 14.36 1.11
C MET A 336 26.00 15.79 1.55
N PRO A 337 27.09 15.92 2.30
CA PRO A 337 27.58 17.21 2.82
C PRO A 337 27.76 18.31 1.77
N PRO A 338 28.21 18.03 0.53
CA PRO A 338 28.38 19.09 -0.48
C PRO A 338 27.08 19.83 -0.81
N LEU A 339 25.94 19.15 -0.77
CA LEU A 339 24.63 19.74 -1.08
C LEU A 339 24.16 20.69 0.02
N ARG A 340 24.51 20.43 1.28
CA ARG A 340 24.12 21.28 2.42
C ARG A 340 24.67 22.71 2.33
N LYS A 341 25.78 22.90 1.63
CA LYS A 341 26.40 24.22 1.41
C LYS A 341 25.71 25.00 0.29
N ARG A 342 24.81 24.39 -0.47
CA ARG A 342 24.14 24.95 -1.65
C ARG A 342 22.62 24.82 -1.54
N LEU A 343 22.08 25.28 -0.41
CA LEU A 343 20.63 25.12 -0.10
C LEU A 343 19.71 25.77 -1.15
N GLU A 344 20.15 26.88 -1.78
CA GLU A 344 19.41 27.52 -2.87
C GLU A 344 19.28 26.60 -4.09
N ILE A 345 20.35 25.90 -4.45
CA ILE A 345 20.34 24.91 -5.54
C ILE A 345 19.47 23.72 -5.13
N VAL A 346 19.57 23.26 -3.89
CA VAL A 346 18.74 22.14 -3.36
C VAL A 346 17.26 22.48 -3.45
N THR A 347 16.85 23.66 -2.98
CA THR A 347 15.44 24.08 -3.04
C THR A 347 14.95 24.26 -4.47
N ALA A 348 15.76 24.82 -5.36
CA ALA A 348 15.45 24.97 -6.78
C ALA A 348 15.30 23.60 -7.48
N LEU A 349 16.20 22.65 -7.20
CA LEU A 349 16.12 21.28 -7.75
C LEU A 349 14.95 20.50 -7.19
N LEU A 350 14.55 20.71 -5.93
CA LEU A 350 13.34 20.11 -5.36
C LEU A 350 12.08 20.70 -6.00
N ALA A 351 12.03 22.02 -6.19
CA ALA A 351 10.89 22.66 -6.87
C ALA A 351 10.78 22.19 -8.33
N LEU A 352 11.92 22.08 -9.04
CA LEU A 352 11.96 21.49 -10.38
C LEU A 352 11.51 20.02 -10.37
N GLY A 353 11.96 19.25 -9.36
CA GLY A 353 11.55 17.86 -9.15
C GLY A 353 10.06 17.73 -8.85
N TRP A 354 9.45 18.69 -8.19
CA TRP A 354 8.02 18.71 -7.96
C TRP A 354 7.24 18.85 -9.29
N VAL A 355 7.65 19.76 -10.17
CA VAL A 355 7.08 19.90 -11.52
C VAL A 355 7.36 18.65 -12.36
N GLY A 356 8.59 18.19 -12.38
CA GLY A 356 8.99 16.94 -13.06
C GLY A 356 8.31 15.69 -12.48
N GLY A 357 7.94 15.74 -11.20
CA GLY A 357 7.27 14.66 -10.49
C GLY A 357 5.91 14.30 -11.08
N VAL A 358 5.20 15.27 -11.65
CA VAL A 358 3.92 15.00 -12.37
C VAL A 358 4.20 14.14 -13.61
N ALA A 359 5.20 14.51 -14.42
CA ALA A 359 5.58 13.74 -15.60
C ALA A 359 6.20 12.37 -15.21
N GLY A 360 7.06 12.34 -14.19
CA GLY A 360 7.64 11.12 -13.67
C GLY A 360 6.58 10.14 -13.14
N LEU A 361 5.58 10.65 -12.44
CA LEU A 361 4.44 9.85 -11.98
C LEU A 361 3.63 9.31 -13.16
N ALA A 362 3.34 10.13 -14.17
CA ALA A 362 2.60 9.68 -15.36
C ALA A 362 3.36 8.57 -16.12
N ILE A 363 4.70 8.56 -16.08
CA ILE A 363 5.52 7.51 -16.69
C ILE A 363 5.55 6.24 -15.84
N ALA A 364 5.74 6.38 -14.52
CA ALA A 364 5.87 5.24 -13.62
C ALA A 364 4.53 4.61 -13.23
N ASP A 365 3.48 5.42 -13.17
CA ASP A 365 2.13 5.00 -12.80
C ASP A 365 1.07 5.86 -13.51
N PRO A 366 0.76 5.56 -14.78
CA PRO A 366 -0.22 6.34 -15.54
C PRO A 366 -1.60 6.40 -14.89
N SER A 367 -2.07 5.29 -14.34
CA SER A 367 -3.38 5.20 -13.66
C SER A 367 -3.40 6.01 -12.37
N GLY A 368 -2.34 5.91 -11.58
CA GLY A 368 -2.19 6.69 -10.35
C GLY A 368 -2.10 8.20 -10.61
N ALA A 369 -1.46 8.63 -11.69
CA ALA A 369 -1.43 10.04 -12.08
C ALA A 369 -2.83 10.58 -12.39
N VAL A 370 -3.66 9.81 -13.10
CA VAL A 370 -5.07 10.15 -13.38
C VAL A 370 -5.87 10.19 -12.08
N ASN A 371 -5.69 9.20 -11.20
CA ASN A 371 -6.38 9.16 -9.91
C ASN A 371 -6.05 10.37 -9.03
N VAL A 372 -4.80 10.83 -9.02
CA VAL A 372 -4.41 12.07 -8.31
C VAL A 372 -5.14 13.28 -8.89
N ALA A 373 -5.21 13.41 -10.21
CA ALA A 373 -5.92 14.51 -10.86
C ALA A 373 -7.42 14.50 -10.50
N ILE A 374 -8.08 13.34 -10.63
CA ILE A 374 -9.50 13.17 -10.30
C ILE A 374 -9.77 13.44 -8.80
N ALA A 375 -8.89 12.99 -7.90
CA ALA A 375 -9.03 13.25 -6.47
C ALA A 375 -8.96 14.74 -6.13
N LEU A 376 -8.21 15.52 -6.91
CA LEU A 376 -8.15 16.97 -6.78
C LEU A 376 -9.40 17.65 -7.34
N GLU A 377 -10.06 17.07 -8.35
CA GLU A 377 -11.28 17.58 -8.97
C GLU A 377 -12.56 17.18 -8.21
N SER A 378 -12.50 16.17 -7.33
CA SER A 378 -13.59 15.71 -6.43
C SER A 378 -14.91 15.28 -7.11
N HIS A 379 -14.91 14.83 -8.37
CA HIS A 379 -16.14 14.58 -9.13
C HIS A 379 -16.34 13.13 -9.62
N HIS A 380 -15.40 12.24 -9.36
CA HIS A 380 -15.52 10.85 -9.80
C HIS A 380 -16.15 9.98 -8.71
N VAL A 381 -17.10 9.14 -9.08
CA VAL A 381 -17.70 8.13 -8.19
C VAL A 381 -17.61 6.77 -8.89
N ASP A 382 -16.95 5.82 -8.26
CA ASP A 382 -16.99 4.42 -8.69
C ASP A 382 -18.40 3.86 -8.45
N ALA A 383 -19.13 3.63 -9.53
CA ALA A 383 -20.52 3.20 -9.48
C ALA A 383 -20.70 1.83 -8.82
N GLU A 384 -19.77 0.90 -9.06
CA GLU A 384 -19.82 -0.45 -8.48
C GLU A 384 -19.59 -0.40 -6.98
N ARG A 385 -18.60 0.35 -6.54
CA ARG A 385 -18.31 0.55 -5.12
C ARG A 385 -19.41 1.29 -4.40
N SER A 386 -19.97 2.33 -5.02
CA SER A 386 -21.11 3.07 -4.48
C SER A 386 -22.32 2.16 -4.28
N ALA A 387 -22.60 1.29 -5.25
CA ALA A 387 -23.67 0.31 -5.17
C ALA A 387 -23.49 -0.68 -4.01
N ALA A 388 -22.26 -1.14 -3.78
CA ALA A 388 -21.92 -2.03 -2.65
C ALA A 388 -22.06 -1.29 -1.29
N ILE A 389 -21.67 -0.01 -1.22
CA ILE A 389 -21.89 0.84 -0.03
C ILE A 389 -23.39 1.04 0.22
N ASP A 390 -24.19 1.35 -0.80
CA ASP A 390 -25.64 1.50 -0.71
C ASP A 390 -26.32 0.23 -0.18
N LEU A 391 -25.90 -0.95 -0.67
CA LEU A 391 -26.38 -2.23 -0.15
C LEU A 391 -25.97 -2.40 1.32
N GLY A 392 -24.73 -2.07 1.68
CA GLY A 392 -24.25 -2.08 3.06
C GLY A 392 -25.15 -1.26 3.97
N GLN A 393 -25.46 -0.02 3.59
CA GLN A 393 -26.38 0.86 4.33
C GLN A 393 -27.79 0.29 4.42
N ALA A 394 -28.33 -0.24 3.32
CA ALA A 394 -29.65 -0.88 3.29
C ALA A 394 -29.72 -2.14 4.16
N SER A 395 -28.57 -2.75 4.46
CA SER A 395 -28.44 -3.96 5.27
C SER A 395 -28.37 -3.70 6.78
N VAL A 396 -28.27 -2.45 7.21
CA VAL A 396 -28.19 -2.06 8.64
C VAL A 396 -29.42 -2.57 9.39
N GLY A 397 -29.21 -3.17 10.56
CA GLY A 397 -30.26 -3.74 11.40
C GLY A 397 -30.80 -5.12 10.94
N ARG A 398 -30.19 -5.73 9.91
CA ARG A 398 -30.52 -7.09 9.47
C ARG A 398 -29.35 -8.01 9.79
N ASP A 399 -29.58 -9.13 10.45
CA ASP A 399 -28.55 -10.09 10.82
C ASP A 399 -28.68 -11.39 10.04
N GLY A 400 -27.56 -12.07 9.84
CA GLY A 400 -27.49 -13.32 9.09
C GLY A 400 -27.51 -13.11 7.56
N ILE A 401 -26.86 -12.07 7.05
CA ILE A 401 -26.76 -11.80 5.62
C ILE A 401 -25.58 -12.56 5.03
N LEU A 402 -25.86 -13.56 4.20
CA LEU A 402 -24.88 -14.30 3.44
C LEU A 402 -24.37 -13.44 2.28
N VAL A 403 -23.07 -13.11 2.27
CA VAL A 403 -22.47 -12.24 1.26
C VAL A 403 -20.96 -12.48 1.11
N ASP A 404 -20.45 -12.42 -0.10
CA ASP A 404 -19.00 -12.51 -0.35
C ASP A 404 -18.28 -11.18 -0.09
N THR A 405 -17.92 -10.95 1.18
CA THR A 405 -17.23 -9.74 1.60
C THR A 405 -15.78 -9.64 1.09
N LEU A 406 -15.19 -10.73 0.61
CA LEU A 406 -13.86 -10.69 -0.02
C LEU A 406 -13.92 -10.14 -1.43
N ASN A 407 -15.02 -10.41 -2.15
CA ASN A 407 -15.25 -9.85 -3.46
C ASN A 407 -15.84 -8.43 -3.40
N ALA A 408 -16.65 -8.13 -2.38
CA ALA A 408 -17.28 -6.82 -2.19
C ALA A 408 -17.05 -6.25 -0.77
N PRO A 409 -15.81 -5.90 -0.41
CA PRO A 409 -15.48 -5.40 0.93
C PRO A 409 -16.18 -4.07 1.27
N ALA A 410 -16.56 -3.29 0.27
CA ALA A 410 -17.26 -2.01 0.44
C ALA A 410 -18.63 -2.16 1.14
N ILE A 411 -19.25 -3.35 1.12
CA ILE A 411 -20.49 -3.63 1.88
C ILE A 411 -20.25 -3.51 3.38
N VAL A 412 -19.13 -4.02 3.90
CA VAL A 412 -18.77 -3.91 5.32
C VAL A 412 -18.63 -2.44 5.71
N ILE A 413 -17.98 -1.66 4.85
CA ILE A 413 -17.78 -0.22 5.06
C ILE A 413 -19.12 0.53 5.04
N GLY A 414 -19.96 0.26 4.06
CA GLY A 414 -21.29 0.87 3.92
C GLY A 414 -22.21 0.55 5.10
N ARG A 415 -22.13 -0.68 5.63
CA ARG A 415 -22.86 -1.09 6.82
C ARG A 415 -22.29 -0.47 8.12
N GLY A 416 -21.02 -0.10 8.13
CA GLY A 416 -20.30 0.39 9.30
C GLY A 416 -19.96 -0.69 10.34
N SER A 417 -20.23 -1.96 10.05
CA SER A 417 -19.97 -3.11 10.91
C SER A 417 -19.95 -4.41 10.10
N ALA A 418 -19.10 -5.35 10.49
CA ALA A 418 -19.09 -6.71 9.94
C ALA A 418 -20.08 -7.64 10.67
N ARG A 419 -20.59 -7.23 11.85
CA ARG A 419 -21.51 -8.05 12.64
C ARG A 419 -22.80 -8.32 11.87
N GLY A 420 -23.28 -9.56 11.95
CA GLY A 420 -24.49 -10.00 11.24
C GLY A 420 -24.27 -10.26 9.75
N LEU A 421 -23.06 -10.12 9.20
CA LEU A 421 -22.69 -10.61 7.87
C LEU A 421 -22.12 -12.03 8.01
N LEU A 422 -22.64 -12.96 7.21
CA LEU A 422 -22.09 -14.31 7.04
C LEU A 422 -21.16 -14.26 5.85
N SER A 423 -19.87 -14.12 6.14
CA SER A 423 -18.80 -13.89 5.18
C SER A 423 -18.05 -15.18 4.82
N PRO A 424 -17.18 -15.19 3.83
CA PRO A 424 -16.30 -16.34 3.54
C PRO A 424 -15.43 -16.79 4.73
N SER A 425 -15.40 -16.02 5.82
CA SER A 425 -14.75 -16.39 7.08
C SER A 425 -15.59 -17.27 7.97
N ASP A 426 -16.90 -17.31 7.74
CA ASP A 426 -17.87 -18.06 8.55
C ASP A 426 -18.05 -19.48 8.03
N GLU A 427 -18.23 -20.40 8.95
CA GLU A 427 -18.52 -21.79 8.64
C GLU A 427 -19.81 -21.93 7.84
N THR A 428 -20.85 -21.18 8.19
CA THR A 428 -22.14 -21.17 7.49
C THR A 428 -21.99 -20.83 6.00
N PHE A 429 -21.14 -19.84 5.67
CA PHE A 429 -20.85 -19.47 4.29
C PHE A 429 -20.14 -20.61 3.56
N THR A 430 -19.11 -21.18 4.18
CA THR A 430 -18.29 -22.24 3.58
C THR A 430 -19.13 -23.52 3.37
N LEU A 431 -19.90 -23.92 4.36
CA LEU A 431 -20.82 -25.09 4.25
C LEU A 431 -21.92 -24.84 3.23
N GLY A 432 -22.46 -23.61 3.17
CA GLY A 432 -23.46 -23.24 2.18
C GLY A 432 -22.98 -23.42 0.75
N ILE A 433 -21.75 -22.99 0.46
CA ILE A 433 -21.14 -23.22 -0.86
C ILE A 433 -20.84 -24.70 -1.11
N LEU A 434 -20.24 -25.39 -0.15
CA LEU A 434 -19.83 -26.79 -0.29
C LEU A 434 -21.00 -27.71 -0.56
N PHE A 435 -22.13 -27.51 0.14
CA PHE A 435 -23.32 -28.33 0.01
C PHE A 435 -24.38 -27.74 -0.94
N SER A 436 -24.06 -26.63 -1.63
CA SER A 436 -25.00 -25.94 -2.51
C SER A 436 -26.34 -25.62 -1.85
N ARG A 437 -26.30 -25.22 -0.57
CA ARG A 437 -27.47 -24.96 0.25
C ARG A 437 -27.38 -23.62 0.94
N ILE A 438 -28.45 -22.83 0.84
CA ILE A 438 -28.51 -21.50 1.49
C ILE A 438 -29.38 -21.66 2.76
N ASP A 439 -28.73 -21.53 3.93
CA ASP A 439 -29.41 -21.62 5.24
C ASP A 439 -29.36 -20.28 6.00
N ALA A 440 -29.20 -19.15 5.29
CA ALA A 440 -29.14 -17.82 5.88
C ALA A 440 -30.50 -17.11 5.83
N PRO A 441 -30.85 -16.24 6.82
CA PRO A 441 -32.05 -15.41 6.77
C PRO A 441 -32.10 -14.46 5.58
N PHE A 442 -30.95 -13.95 5.17
CA PHE A 442 -30.79 -13.06 4.03
C PHE A 442 -29.63 -13.50 3.15
N VAL A 443 -29.72 -13.23 1.85
CA VAL A 443 -28.65 -13.47 0.87
C VAL A 443 -28.51 -12.27 -0.03
N ALA A 444 -27.29 -11.75 -0.14
CA ALA A 444 -26.97 -10.66 -1.04
C ALA A 444 -26.03 -11.13 -2.15
N VAL A 445 -26.39 -10.85 -3.40
CA VAL A 445 -25.60 -11.24 -4.57
C VAL A 445 -25.50 -10.10 -5.58
N PRO A 446 -24.33 -9.88 -6.19
CA PRO A 446 -24.15 -8.93 -7.30
C PRO A 446 -24.63 -9.53 -8.61
N ASP A 447 -24.83 -8.68 -9.63
CA ASP A 447 -25.09 -9.09 -10.99
C ASP A 447 -23.89 -9.86 -11.56
N PRO A 448 -24.03 -11.12 -11.97
CA PRO A 448 -22.92 -11.92 -12.51
C PRO A 448 -22.37 -11.38 -13.83
N ASP A 449 -23.11 -10.53 -14.54
CA ASP A 449 -22.72 -9.98 -15.83
C ASP A 449 -21.99 -8.62 -15.69
N ILE A 450 -21.87 -8.06 -14.48
CA ILE A 450 -21.29 -6.75 -14.22
C ILE A 450 -20.08 -6.87 -13.28
N GLY A 451 -18.95 -6.27 -13.66
CA GLY A 451 -17.78 -6.05 -12.80
C GLY A 451 -17.29 -7.30 -12.07
N SER A 452 -17.17 -7.17 -10.75
CA SER A 452 -16.70 -8.24 -9.87
C SER A 452 -17.72 -9.37 -9.66
N GLY A 453 -18.98 -9.21 -10.10
CA GLY A 453 -20.04 -10.20 -9.89
C GLY A 453 -19.77 -11.58 -10.50
N ALA A 454 -19.02 -11.64 -11.62
CA ALA A 454 -18.59 -12.90 -12.22
C ALA A 454 -17.61 -13.69 -11.34
N GLN A 455 -16.88 -13.02 -10.45
CA GLN A 455 -15.93 -13.64 -9.53
C GLN A 455 -16.55 -14.02 -8.19
N ASP A 456 -17.73 -13.50 -7.89
CA ASP A 456 -18.45 -13.75 -6.64
C ASP A 456 -18.69 -15.26 -6.41
N ARG A 457 -18.36 -15.71 -5.19
CA ARG A 457 -18.42 -17.13 -4.82
C ARG A 457 -19.84 -17.65 -4.73
N LEU A 458 -20.79 -16.80 -4.35
CA LEU A 458 -22.20 -17.17 -4.31
C LEU A 458 -22.75 -17.32 -5.73
N ASN A 459 -22.39 -16.42 -6.66
CA ASN A 459 -22.77 -16.54 -8.06
C ASN A 459 -22.17 -17.80 -8.71
N LYS A 460 -20.93 -18.17 -8.37
CA LYS A 460 -20.30 -19.41 -8.85
C LYS A 460 -20.99 -20.67 -8.31
N ALA A 461 -21.35 -20.64 -7.03
CA ALA A 461 -22.05 -21.78 -6.39
C ALA A 461 -23.51 -21.87 -6.78
N PHE A 462 -24.17 -20.74 -7.02
CA PHE A 462 -25.59 -20.63 -7.33
C PHE A 462 -25.84 -19.74 -8.57
N PRO A 463 -25.53 -20.21 -9.80
CA PRO A 463 -25.53 -19.37 -11.01
C PRO A 463 -26.88 -18.72 -11.37
N LEU A 464 -27.99 -19.27 -10.87
CA LEU A 464 -29.33 -18.76 -11.12
C LEU A 464 -29.87 -17.87 -10.00
N LEU A 465 -29.16 -17.74 -8.88
CA LEU A 465 -29.62 -17.03 -7.69
C LEU A 465 -29.94 -15.57 -7.98
N TYR A 466 -29.05 -14.86 -8.67
CA TYR A 466 -29.31 -13.49 -9.05
C TYR A 466 -30.54 -13.34 -9.97
N ARG A 467 -30.66 -14.20 -11.00
CA ARG A 467 -31.71 -14.08 -12.02
C ARG A 467 -33.09 -14.59 -11.58
N ARG A 468 -33.13 -15.68 -10.83
CA ARG A 468 -34.35 -16.40 -10.48
C ARG A 468 -34.69 -16.40 -8.99
N GLY A 469 -33.77 -15.94 -8.13
CA GLY A 469 -33.89 -16.10 -6.68
C GLY A 469 -33.65 -17.55 -6.25
N ALA A 470 -33.92 -17.85 -5.00
CA ALA A 470 -33.91 -19.18 -4.42
C ALA A 470 -35.30 -19.55 -3.89
N ALA A 471 -35.64 -20.84 -3.89
CA ALA A 471 -36.91 -21.33 -3.32
C ALA A 471 -37.00 -20.92 -1.84
N GLY A 472 -38.14 -20.39 -1.42
CA GLY A 472 -38.34 -19.88 -0.04
C GLY A 472 -37.71 -18.54 0.24
N TYR A 473 -37.28 -17.79 -0.78
CA TYR A 473 -36.71 -16.43 -0.65
C TYR A 473 -37.52 -15.42 -1.47
N GLU A 474 -37.75 -14.25 -0.89
CA GLU A 474 -38.36 -13.11 -1.58
C GLU A 474 -37.31 -11.99 -1.80
N LEU A 475 -37.43 -11.29 -2.91
CA LEU A 475 -36.56 -10.14 -3.25
C LEU A 475 -37.05 -8.92 -2.46
N ILE A 476 -36.15 -8.33 -1.66
CA ILE A 476 -36.45 -7.15 -0.82
C ILE A 476 -35.63 -5.91 -1.20
N TYR A 477 -34.61 -6.08 -2.04
CA TYR A 477 -33.78 -4.99 -2.55
C TYR A 477 -33.28 -5.35 -3.95
N ASP A 478 -33.46 -4.44 -4.91
CA ASP A 478 -32.97 -4.56 -6.29
C ASP A 478 -32.54 -3.15 -6.77
N LYS A 479 -31.27 -2.87 -6.69
CA LYS A 479 -30.74 -1.57 -7.08
C LYS A 479 -29.26 -1.70 -7.49
N ALA A 480 -28.90 -1.01 -8.57
CA ALA A 480 -27.52 -0.83 -9.02
C ALA A 480 -26.71 -2.14 -9.15
N GLY A 481 -27.34 -3.20 -9.67
CA GLY A 481 -26.71 -4.50 -9.88
C GLY A 481 -26.59 -5.36 -8.62
N TRP A 482 -27.21 -4.99 -7.51
CA TRP A 482 -27.27 -5.80 -6.30
C TRP A 482 -28.67 -6.24 -5.98
N ARG A 483 -28.83 -7.52 -5.58
CA ARG A 483 -30.07 -8.10 -5.08
C ARG A 483 -29.90 -8.64 -3.67
N LEU A 484 -30.86 -8.30 -2.80
CA LEU A 484 -30.94 -8.85 -1.44
C LEU A 484 -32.25 -9.63 -1.33
N PHE A 485 -32.13 -10.89 -0.99
CA PHE A 485 -33.26 -11.80 -0.78
C PHE A 485 -33.43 -12.06 0.72
N ARG A 486 -34.70 -12.16 1.15
CA ARG A 486 -35.09 -12.53 2.51
C ARG A 486 -35.78 -13.90 2.48
N ARG A 487 -35.43 -14.77 3.40
CA ARG A 487 -36.13 -16.07 3.58
C ARG A 487 -37.56 -15.84 4.02
N THR A 488 -38.50 -16.45 3.33
CA THR A 488 -39.95 -16.34 3.63
C THR A 488 -40.45 -17.45 4.58
N ASP A 489 -39.79 -18.61 4.60
CA ASP A 489 -40.15 -19.69 5.47
C ASP A 489 -39.64 -19.44 6.88
N ALA A 490 -40.56 -19.31 7.85
CA ALA A 490 -40.21 -19.36 9.26
C ALA A 490 -39.53 -20.70 9.54
N ILE A 491 -38.27 -20.72 10.01
CA ILE A 491 -37.61 -21.93 10.48
C ILE A 491 -38.42 -22.40 11.71
N PRO A 492 -39.12 -23.58 11.66
CA PRO A 492 -39.78 -24.09 12.85
C PRO A 492 -38.68 -24.45 13.85
N GLY A 493 -38.49 -23.65 14.88
CA GLY A 493 -37.60 -24.00 16.00
C GLY A 493 -36.60 -22.98 16.52
N GLN A 494 -36.44 -21.80 15.92
CA GLN A 494 -35.68 -20.71 16.56
C GLN A 494 -36.59 -19.69 17.22
N THR A 495 -37.33 -20.13 18.20
CA THR A 495 -37.85 -19.23 19.24
C THR A 495 -36.65 -18.75 20.05
N ALA A 496 -36.46 -17.47 20.06
CA ALA A 496 -35.44 -16.75 20.80
C ALA A 496 -35.29 -17.32 22.23
N ILE A 497 -34.14 -17.86 22.56
CA ILE A 497 -33.66 -17.83 23.92
C ILE A 497 -33.06 -16.41 24.05
N ARG A 498 -33.93 -15.49 24.48
CA ARG A 498 -33.54 -14.27 25.14
C ARG A 498 -33.33 -14.64 26.60
N ASP A 499 -32.10 -14.59 27.05
CA ASP A 499 -31.69 -14.30 28.42
C ASP A 499 -30.40 -13.43 28.38
#